data_ce72b3b8d4a293db974e94684cf21b91
#
_entry.id   ce72b3b8d4a293db974e94684cf21b91
#
_cell.length_a   1.000
_cell.length_b   1.000
_cell.length_c   1.000
_cell.angle_alpha   90.00
_cell.angle_beta   90.00
_cell.angle_gamma   90.00
#
_symmetry.space_group_name_H-M   'P 1'
#
loop_
_entity.id
_entity.type
_entity.pdbx_description
1 polymer ?
#
loop_
_entity_poly.entity_id
_entity_poly.type
_entity_poly.pdbx_seq_one_letter_code
_entity_poly.pdbx_strand_id
1 'polypeptide(L)'
;MSLKEDIEENFKVGLLDLLILKLLSKEDMYGYQIKQEIYSSSKEKIEIKEGSLYGPFYRLEKKNFITSNKILVGAKRYRVYYHITDDGLEYLKNGIEVFNDIFSGANNIFKGEDNYEQKGN
;
A
#
# COMPACT_ATOMS: atom_id res chain seq x y z
N MET A 1 12.57 -9.48 16.76
CA MET A 1 12.16 -8.29 16.00
C MET A 1 12.22 -7.08 16.89
N SER A 2 12.68 -5.96 16.38
CA SER A 2 12.78 -4.74 17.18
C SER A 2 11.41 -4.11 17.39
N LEU A 3 11.32 -3.19 18.34
CA LEU A 3 10.09 -2.45 18.60
C LEU A 3 9.65 -1.66 17.36
N LYS A 4 10.60 -1.02 16.69
CA LYS A 4 10.28 -0.26 15.47
C LYS A 4 9.74 -1.15 14.37
N GLU A 5 10.30 -2.33 14.21
CA GLU A 5 9.82 -3.28 13.19
C GLU A 5 8.40 -3.74 13.51
N ASP A 6 8.09 -3.97 14.78
CA ASP A 6 6.71 -4.31 15.17
C ASP A 6 5.73 -3.20 14.85
N ILE A 7 6.11 -1.96 15.14
CA ILE A 7 5.28 -0.80 14.85
C ILE A 7 5.06 -0.67 13.35
N GLU A 8 6.13 -0.81 12.56
CA GLU A 8 6.03 -0.74 11.10
C GLU A 8 5.08 -1.79 10.55
N GLU A 9 5.16 -3.02 11.04
CA GLU A 9 4.27 -4.09 10.60
C GLU A 9 2.80 -3.74 10.84
N ASN A 10 2.51 -3.15 11.98
CA ASN A 10 1.14 -2.75 12.29
C ASN A 10 0.64 -1.63 11.36
N PHE A 11 1.49 -0.69 11.00
CA PHE A 11 1.11 0.38 10.10
C PHE A 11 0.92 -0.08 8.66
N LYS A 12 1.63 -1.10 8.23
CA LYS A 12 1.52 -1.60 6.86
C LYS A 12 0.17 -2.25 6.58
N VAL A 13 -0.50 -2.74 7.62
CA VAL A 13 -1.81 -3.37 7.45
C VAL A 13 -2.79 -2.33 6.92
N GLY A 14 -3.44 -2.63 5.81
CA GLY A 14 -4.38 -1.72 5.18
C GLY A 14 -3.74 -0.70 4.25
N LEU A 15 -2.58 -0.15 4.63
CA LEU A 15 -1.87 0.78 3.77
C LEU A 15 -1.34 0.09 2.52
N LEU A 16 -0.88 -1.13 2.66
CA LEU A 16 -0.27 -1.88 1.56
C LEU A 16 -1.22 -2.03 0.38
N ASP A 17 -2.50 -2.26 0.64
CA ASP A 17 -3.51 -2.36 -0.41
C ASP A 17 -3.54 -1.10 -1.27
N LEU A 18 -3.52 0.08 -0.64
CA LEU A 18 -3.53 1.35 -1.37
C LEU A 18 -2.23 1.59 -2.13
N LEU A 19 -1.10 1.20 -1.57
CA LEU A 19 0.20 1.33 -2.25
C LEU A 19 0.22 0.48 -3.51
N ILE A 20 -0.25 -0.76 -3.43
CA ILE A 20 -0.34 -1.66 -4.58
C ILE A 20 -1.22 -1.03 -5.66
N LEU A 21 -2.41 -0.58 -5.29
CA LEU A 21 -3.34 0.01 -6.25
C LEU A 21 -2.76 1.26 -6.91
N LYS A 22 -2.05 2.08 -6.14
CA LYS A 22 -1.43 3.28 -6.70
C LYS A 22 -0.39 2.94 -7.75
N LEU A 23 0.45 1.96 -7.48
CA LEU A 23 1.46 1.52 -8.45
C LEU A 23 0.79 0.95 -9.70
N LEU A 24 -0.22 0.12 -9.52
CA LEU A 24 -0.94 -0.49 -10.64
C LEU A 24 -1.75 0.54 -11.43
N SER A 25 -2.07 1.69 -10.84
CA SER A 25 -2.74 2.76 -11.58
C SER A 25 -1.86 3.37 -12.66
N LYS A 26 -0.55 3.16 -12.58
CA LYS A 26 0.41 3.67 -13.56
C LYS A 26 0.70 2.66 -14.65
N GLU A 27 0.88 1.40 -14.29
CA GLU A 27 1.13 0.32 -15.23
C GLU A 27 0.94 -1.04 -14.54
N ASP A 28 0.72 -2.06 -15.34
CA ASP A 28 0.66 -3.43 -14.81
C ASP A 28 2.03 -3.83 -14.30
N MET A 29 2.05 -4.57 -13.19
CA MET A 29 3.29 -5.00 -12.56
C MET A 29 3.13 -6.41 -12.00
N TYR A 30 4.25 -7.13 -11.91
CA TYR A 30 4.30 -8.40 -11.19
C TYR A 30 4.83 -8.18 -9.76
N GLY A 31 4.65 -9.19 -8.91
CA GLY A 31 4.88 -9.03 -7.47
C GLY A 31 6.24 -8.47 -7.09
N TYR A 32 7.31 -9.02 -7.67
CA TYR A 32 8.66 -8.54 -7.36
C TYR A 32 8.85 -7.07 -7.76
N GLN A 33 8.30 -6.69 -8.91
CA GLN A 33 8.36 -5.30 -9.38
C GLN A 33 7.63 -4.36 -8.41
N ILE A 34 6.47 -4.79 -7.93
CA ILE A 34 5.70 -4.00 -6.95
C ILE A 34 6.52 -3.81 -5.67
N LYS A 35 7.14 -4.89 -5.18
CA LYS A 35 8.00 -4.83 -4.00
C LYS A 35 9.11 -3.78 -4.17
N GLN A 36 9.79 -3.85 -5.30
CA GLN A 36 10.90 -2.94 -5.61
C GLN A 36 10.43 -1.51 -5.72
N GLU A 37 9.29 -1.28 -6.39
CA GLU A 37 8.75 0.05 -6.55
C GLU A 37 8.30 0.68 -5.23
N ILE A 38 7.72 -0.10 -4.34
CA ILE A 38 7.36 0.40 -3.02
C ILE A 38 8.60 0.92 -2.30
N TYR A 39 9.68 0.14 -2.34
CA TYR A 39 10.92 0.52 -1.68
C TYR A 39 11.52 1.78 -2.29
N SER A 40 11.70 1.80 -3.61
CA SER A 40 12.34 2.92 -4.28
C SER A 40 11.47 4.18 -4.27
N SER A 41 10.17 4.05 -4.54
CA SER A 41 9.27 5.21 -4.59
C SER A 41 9.03 5.82 -3.22
N SER A 42 9.16 5.05 -2.15
CA SER A 42 9.07 5.58 -0.79
C SER A 42 10.40 6.16 -0.29
N LYS A 43 11.40 6.24 -1.15
CA LYS A 43 12.76 6.66 -0.81
C LYS A 43 13.34 5.78 0.30
N GLU A 44 13.18 4.47 0.11
CA GLU A 44 13.70 3.40 0.96
C GLU A 44 13.06 3.36 2.37
N LYS A 45 11.96 4.06 2.56
CA LYS A 45 11.30 4.11 3.87
C LYS A 45 10.35 2.95 4.12
N ILE A 46 9.82 2.34 3.05
CA ILE A 46 8.88 1.23 3.18
C ILE A 46 9.48 0.02 2.49
N GLU A 47 9.90 -0.93 3.31
CA GLU A 47 10.43 -2.19 2.82
C GLU A 47 9.46 -3.30 3.20
N ILE A 48 9.10 -4.13 2.23
CA ILE A 48 8.20 -5.27 2.45
C ILE A 48 8.85 -6.54 1.91
N LYS A 49 8.45 -7.66 2.47
CA LYS A 49 8.84 -8.96 1.96
C LYS A 49 7.86 -9.36 0.86
N GLU A 50 8.36 -10.00 -0.18
CA GLU A 50 7.51 -10.39 -1.31
C GLU A 50 6.33 -11.25 -0.86
N GLY A 51 6.55 -12.15 0.09
CA GLY A 51 5.48 -12.99 0.63
C GLY A 51 4.33 -12.21 1.26
N SER A 52 4.60 -10.98 1.71
CA SER A 52 3.56 -10.12 2.31
C SER A 52 2.56 -9.58 1.30
N LEU A 53 2.84 -9.70 0.01
CA LEU A 53 1.97 -9.18 -1.04
C LEU A 53 0.81 -10.13 -1.38
N TYR A 54 0.94 -11.44 -1.11
CA TYR A 54 -0.06 -12.40 -1.56
C TYR A 54 -1.39 -12.24 -0.86
N GLY A 55 -1.40 -11.89 0.43
CA GLY A 55 -2.64 -11.60 1.14
C GLY A 55 -3.39 -10.42 0.52
N PRO A 56 -2.74 -9.26 0.35
CA PRO A 56 -3.34 -8.14 -0.35
C PRO A 56 -3.81 -8.47 -1.76
N PHE A 57 -3.00 -9.19 -2.55
CA PHE A 57 -3.41 -9.58 -3.90
C PHE A 57 -4.70 -10.40 -3.88
N TYR A 58 -4.79 -11.37 -2.98
CA TYR A 58 -5.97 -12.20 -2.86
C TYR A 58 -7.20 -11.36 -2.52
N ARG A 59 -7.09 -10.48 -1.52
CA ARG A 59 -8.20 -9.62 -1.11
C ARG A 59 -8.65 -8.68 -2.23
N LEU A 60 -7.69 -8.07 -2.91
CA LEU A 60 -7.98 -7.11 -3.99
C LEU A 60 -8.62 -7.80 -5.19
N GLU A 61 -8.14 -9.00 -5.54
CA GLU A 61 -8.76 -9.78 -6.61
C GLU A 61 -10.18 -10.19 -6.24
N LYS A 62 -10.38 -10.65 -5.02
CA LYS A 62 -11.69 -11.09 -4.55
C LYS A 62 -12.71 -9.95 -4.59
N LYS A 63 -12.27 -8.74 -4.33
CA LYS A 63 -13.12 -7.54 -4.39
C LYS A 63 -13.23 -6.97 -5.80
N ASN A 64 -12.59 -7.59 -6.74
CA ASN A 64 -12.56 -7.15 -8.15
C ASN A 64 -11.90 -5.78 -8.34
N PHE A 65 -10.95 -5.44 -7.50
CA PHE A 65 -10.18 -4.21 -7.64
C PHE A 65 -8.96 -4.40 -8.53
N ILE A 66 -8.49 -5.65 -8.66
CA ILE A 66 -7.41 -6.02 -9.58
C ILE A 66 -7.77 -7.32 -10.28
N THR A 67 -7.11 -7.55 -11.41
CA THR A 67 -7.11 -8.82 -12.12
C THR A 67 -5.67 -9.29 -12.28
N SER A 68 -5.47 -10.56 -12.62
CA SER A 68 -4.14 -11.07 -12.84
C SER A 68 -4.07 -11.87 -14.13
N ASN A 69 -2.90 -11.86 -14.76
CA ASN A 69 -2.60 -12.61 -15.97
C ASN A 69 -1.23 -13.26 -15.85
N LYS A 70 -1.13 -14.51 -16.26
CA LYS A 70 0.15 -15.19 -16.42
C LYS A 70 0.73 -14.84 -17.77
N ILE A 71 1.96 -14.34 -17.75
CA ILE A 71 2.67 -13.98 -18.98
C ILE A 71 3.94 -14.80 -19.07
N LEU A 72 4.16 -15.43 -20.22
CA LEU A 72 5.35 -16.23 -20.47
C LEU A 72 6.54 -15.28 -20.70
N VAL A 73 7.57 -15.38 -19.85
CA VAL A 73 8.74 -14.49 -19.93
C VAL A 73 10.03 -15.23 -20.27
N GLY A 74 9.94 -16.53 -20.55
CA GLY A 74 11.07 -17.36 -20.94
C GLY A 74 10.57 -18.71 -21.41
N ALA A 75 11.48 -19.64 -21.70
CA ALA A 75 11.10 -20.92 -22.31
C ALA A 75 10.04 -21.68 -21.52
N LYS A 76 10.08 -21.60 -20.19
CA LYS A 76 9.12 -22.29 -19.32
C LYS A 76 8.81 -21.47 -18.06
N ARG A 77 9.00 -20.15 -18.12
CA ARG A 77 8.77 -19.28 -16.96
C ARG A 77 7.59 -18.39 -17.20
N TYR A 78 6.76 -18.28 -16.17
CA TYR A 78 5.62 -17.38 -16.18
C TYR A 78 5.78 -16.35 -15.07
N ARG A 79 5.30 -15.14 -15.34
CA ARG A 79 5.11 -14.11 -14.33
C ARG A 79 3.64 -13.79 -14.25
N VAL A 80 3.15 -13.55 -13.03
CA VAL A 80 1.78 -13.11 -12.82
C VAL A 80 1.80 -11.60 -12.76
N TYR A 81 1.21 -10.96 -13.77
CA TYR A 81 1.05 -9.51 -13.80
C TYR A 81 -0.33 -9.14 -13.26
N TYR A 82 -0.36 -8.08 -12.52
CA TYR A 82 -1.58 -7.55 -11.91
C TYR A 82 -2.00 -6.28 -12.62
N HIS A 83 -3.30 -6.09 -12.74
CA HIS A 83 -3.90 -4.97 -13.45
C HIS A 83 -5.00 -4.38 -12.57
N ILE A 84 -5.06 -3.05 -12.44
CA ILE A 84 -6.10 -2.38 -11.67
C ILE A 84 -7.36 -2.24 -12.52
N THR A 85 -8.52 -2.52 -11.92
CA THR A 85 -9.82 -2.35 -12.58
C THR A 85 -10.34 -0.93 -12.38
N ASP A 86 -11.43 -0.58 -13.07
CA ASP A 86 -12.10 0.69 -12.86
C ASP A 86 -12.59 0.82 -11.41
N ASP A 87 -13.13 -0.28 -10.85
CA ASP A 87 -13.54 -0.30 -9.45
C ASP A 87 -12.34 -0.08 -8.52
N GLY A 88 -11.19 -0.65 -8.87
CA GLY A 88 -9.95 -0.45 -8.13
C GLY A 88 -9.48 1.00 -8.17
N LEU A 89 -9.62 1.65 -9.31
CA LEU A 89 -9.26 3.07 -9.44
C LEU A 89 -10.15 3.95 -8.57
N GLU A 90 -11.43 3.66 -8.52
CA GLU A 90 -12.37 4.39 -7.66
C GLU A 90 -12.05 4.16 -6.19
N TYR A 91 -11.80 2.91 -5.81
CA TYR A 91 -11.42 2.57 -4.45
C TYR A 91 -10.12 3.29 -4.05
N LEU A 92 -9.15 3.33 -4.95
CA LEU A 92 -7.88 4.03 -4.71
C LEU A 92 -8.09 5.51 -4.46
N LYS A 93 -8.89 6.17 -5.28
CA LYS A 93 -9.17 7.60 -5.14
C LYS A 93 -9.78 7.90 -3.78
N ASN A 94 -10.82 7.16 -3.41
CA ASN A 94 -11.48 7.34 -2.11
C ASN A 94 -10.55 6.97 -0.96
N GLY A 95 -9.76 5.91 -1.12
CA GLY A 95 -8.83 5.46 -0.11
C GLY A 95 -7.75 6.49 0.20
N ILE A 96 -7.23 7.16 -0.81
CA ILE A 96 -6.23 8.22 -0.61
C ILE A 96 -6.84 9.40 0.16
N GLU A 97 -8.06 9.78 -0.17
CA GLU A 97 -8.76 10.85 0.56
C GLU A 97 -8.93 10.48 2.04
N VAL A 98 -9.40 9.27 2.30
CA VAL A 98 -9.57 8.78 3.68
C VAL A 98 -8.22 8.73 4.40
N PHE A 99 -7.18 8.23 3.71
CA PHE A 99 -5.83 8.19 4.28
C PHE A 99 -5.37 9.57 4.72
N ASN A 100 -5.52 10.56 3.83
CA ASN A 100 -5.08 11.93 4.12
C ASN A 100 -5.85 12.53 5.28
N ASP A 101 -7.15 12.28 5.36
CA ASP A 101 -7.98 12.77 6.45
C ASP A 101 -7.58 12.16 7.78
N ILE A 102 -7.40 10.85 7.81
CA ILE A 102 -7.00 10.15 9.03
C ILE A 102 -5.61 10.60 9.46
N PHE A 103 -4.69 10.69 8.50
CA PHE A 103 -3.32 11.12 8.78
C PHE A 103 -3.30 12.54 9.35
N SER A 104 -4.07 13.44 8.75
CA SER A 104 -4.19 14.82 9.21
C SER A 104 -4.76 14.87 10.63
N GLY A 105 -5.82 14.09 10.87
CA GLY A 105 -6.42 14.02 12.20
C GLY A 105 -5.45 13.48 13.24
N ALA A 106 -4.72 12.44 12.91
CA ALA A 106 -3.71 11.86 13.80
C ALA A 106 -2.61 12.87 14.13
N ASN A 107 -2.14 13.60 13.11
CA ASN A 107 -1.13 14.64 13.33
C ASN A 107 -1.63 15.74 14.26
N ASN A 108 -2.89 16.12 14.14
CA ASN A 108 -3.47 17.10 15.04
C ASN A 108 -3.42 16.63 16.48
N ILE A 109 -3.65 15.33 16.71
CA ILE A 109 -3.59 14.76 18.05
C ILE A 109 -2.13 14.72 18.53
N PHE A 110 -1.19 14.30 17.68
CA PHE A 110 0.22 14.24 18.06
C PHE A 110 0.80 15.61 18.40
N LYS A 111 0.32 16.65 17.73
CA LYS A 111 0.71 18.03 17.98
C LYS A 111 -0.13 18.68 19.07
N GLY A 112 -1.10 17.96 19.58
CA GLY A 112 -2.07 18.50 20.55
C GLY A 112 -1.48 18.92 21.87
N GLU A 113 -0.29 18.45 22.21
CA GLU A 113 0.39 18.89 23.45
C GLU A 113 0.52 20.41 23.49
N ASP A 114 0.91 21.00 22.38
CA ASP A 114 1.02 22.47 22.28
C ASP A 114 -0.33 23.12 22.46
N ASN A 115 -1.37 22.54 21.86
CA ASN A 115 -2.73 23.05 22.00
C ASN A 115 -3.26 22.87 23.44
N TYR A 116 -2.90 21.76 24.08
CA TYR A 116 -3.27 21.50 25.46
C TYR A 116 -2.66 22.51 26.40
N GLU A 117 -1.39 22.80 26.23
CA GLU A 117 -0.70 23.80 27.04
C GLU A 117 -1.35 25.18 26.88
N GLN A 118 -1.71 25.54 25.66
CA GLN A 118 -2.38 26.80 25.39
C GLN A 118 -3.75 26.87 26.02
N LYS A 119 -4.48 25.75 26.00
CA LYS A 119 -5.83 25.70 26.59
C LYS A 119 -5.80 25.61 28.11
N GLY A 120 -4.77 24.99 28.65
CA GLY A 120 -4.62 24.80 30.08
C GLY A 120 -4.34 26.10 30.85
N ASN A 121 -4.05 27.12 30.11
CA ASN A 121 -3.79 28.46 30.69
C ASN A 121 -5.03 29.35 30.67
#